data_aeda2700764eca3e0869c01462239828
#
_entry.id   aeda2700764eca3e0869c01462239828
#
_cell.length_a   1.000
_cell.length_b   1.000
_cell.length_c   1.000
_cell.angle_alpha   90.00
_cell.angle_beta   90.00
_cell.angle_gamma   90.00
#
_symmetry.space_group_name_H-M   'P 1'
#
loop_
_entity.id
_entity.type
_entity.pdbx_description
1 polymer ?
#
loop_
_entity_poly.entity_id
_entity_poly.type
_entity_poly.pdbx_seq_one_letter_code
_entity_poly.pdbx_strand_id
1 'polypeptide(L)'
;MAGLKASVFMASAAADSNPDEVATFDLPSRRNTDLPGIVYLYQLAIPYLYGEIVPGGGAIGGPAHLPTLIHPNEIFDGALVCGWNAIACMRELTYVAQNHPIISDLYERSGTDLEFLGVVLFANGDTRESKDRLTGHATTLARLLNPDGAVINYAGGGHPCVDTMMICQKLEESGIPTTVLSMEMAPNPSDSGFVHFVREADAIVSTGNYEENYDFPEVKSVIGGTALLNSDSSPNGPFSYPLSGLLGSTNQFGFTNMTARSH
;
A
#
# COMPACT_ATOMS: atom_id res chain seq x y z
N MET A 1 4.49 -18.09 8.56
CA MET A 1 4.01 -19.48 8.22
C MET A 1 2.97 -20.00 9.21
N ALA A 2 3.18 -19.95 10.54
CA ALA A 2 2.18 -20.45 11.51
C ALA A 2 0.88 -19.62 11.47
N GLY A 3 0.96 -18.29 11.41
CA GLY A 3 -0.21 -17.41 11.33
C GLY A 3 -1.07 -17.68 10.10
N LEU A 4 -0.46 -17.82 8.92
CA LEU A 4 -1.20 -18.14 7.69
C LEU A 4 -1.91 -19.49 7.77
N LYS A 5 -1.27 -20.51 8.37
CA LYS A 5 -1.92 -21.80 8.60
C LYS A 5 -3.10 -21.70 9.57
N ALA A 6 -2.96 -20.89 10.61
CA ALA A 6 -4.05 -20.65 11.55
C ALA A 6 -5.22 -19.90 10.88
N SER A 7 -4.94 -18.89 10.06
CA SER A 7 -5.97 -18.17 9.32
C SER A 7 -6.74 -19.08 8.36
N VAL A 8 -6.03 -19.91 7.58
CA VAL A 8 -6.67 -20.89 6.68
C VAL A 8 -7.50 -21.91 7.46
N PHE A 9 -6.99 -22.39 8.60
CA PHE A 9 -7.74 -23.32 9.46
C PHE A 9 -9.03 -22.69 10.00
N MET A 10 -8.96 -21.44 10.45
CA MET A 10 -10.14 -20.70 10.92
C MET A 10 -11.13 -20.44 9.78
N ALA A 11 -10.65 -19.99 8.63
CA ALA A 11 -11.48 -19.72 7.45
C ALA A 11 -12.17 -20.98 6.93
N SER A 12 -11.55 -22.18 7.07
CA SER A 12 -12.15 -23.43 6.64
C SER A 12 -13.44 -23.78 7.38
N ALA A 13 -13.65 -23.22 8.57
CA ALA A 13 -14.92 -23.41 9.32
C ALA A 13 -16.12 -22.72 8.63
N ALA A 14 -15.86 -21.72 7.79
CA ALA A 14 -16.90 -20.98 7.04
C ALA A 14 -17.00 -21.42 5.57
N ALA A 15 -16.17 -22.38 5.13
CA ALA A 15 -16.08 -22.76 3.71
C ALA A 15 -17.42 -23.26 3.10
N ASP A 16 -18.26 -23.88 3.93
CA ASP A 16 -19.57 -24.40 3.53
C ASP A 16 -20.73 -23.44 3.89
N SER A 17 -20.43 -22.27 4.41
CA SER A 17 -21.44 -21.25 4.77
C SER A 17 -21.87 -20.46 3.56
N ASN A 18 -23.16 -20.14 3.44
CA ASN A 18 -23.63 -19.17 2.47
C ASN A 18 -23.40 -17.76 3.04
N PRO A 19 -22.77 -16.84 2.29
CA PRO A 19 -22.63 -15.46 2.73
C PRO A 19 -24.00 -14.76 2.74
N ASP A 20 -24.22 -13.90 3.73
CA ASP A 20 -25.42 -13.07 3.80
C ASP A 20 -25.37 -11.95 2.75
N GLU A 21 -24.17 -11.46 2.46
CA GLU A 21 -23.91 -10.40 1.47
C GLU A 21 -22.69 -10.77 0.61
N VAL A 22 -22.72 -10.38 -0.66
CA VAL A 22 -21.62 -10.58 -1.60
C VAL A 22 -21.31 -9.26 -2.28
N ALA A 23 -20.08 -8.78 -2.13
CA ALA A 23 -19.55 -7.68 -2.93
C ALA A 23 -18.76 -8.25 -4.12
N THR A 24 -19.01 -7.70 -5.30
CA THR A 24 -18.28 -8.09 -6.52
C THR A 24 -17.40 -6.93 -6.97
N PHE A 25 -16.11 -7.22 -7.13
CA PHE A 25 -15.13 -6.28 -7.63
C PHE A 25 -14.62 -6.77 -8.99
N ASP A 26 -14.70 -5.92 -10.01
CA ASP A 26 -14.16 -6.23 -11.33
C ASP A 26 -13.76 -4.95 -12.07
N LEU A 27 -12.80 -5.08 -12.96
CA LEU A 27 -12.50 -3.99 -13.89
C LEU A 27 -13.49 -4.03 -15.05
N PRO A 28 -13.92 -2.87 -15.58
CA PRO A 28 -14.82 -2.85 -16.70
C PRO A 28 -14.20 -3.54 -17.91
N SER A 29 -14.91 -4.47 -18.51
CA SER A 29 -14.48 -5.18 -19.72
C SER A 29 -14.33 -4.24 -20.93
N ARG A 30 -14.96 -3.08 -20.87
CA ARG A 30 -14.86 -2.00 -21.84
C ARG A 30 -14.95 -0.67 -21.12
N ARG A 31 -13.93 0.19 -21.33
CA ARG A 31 -13.86 1.51 -20.71
C ARG A 31 -15.07 2.38 -21.08
N ASN A 32 -15.70 2.98 -20.09
CA ASN A 32 -16.63 4.08 -20.27
C ASN A 32 -15.82 5.38 -20.45
N THR A 33 -15.76 5.89 -21.68
CA THR A 33 -14.99 7.10 -22.01
C THR A 33 -15.63 8.41 -21.53
N ASP A 34 -16.85 8.36 -21.00
CA ASP A 34 -17.51 9.51 -20.40
C ASP A 34 -17.01 9.79 -18.97
N LEU A 35 -16.29 8.82 -18.37
CA LEU A 35 -15.66 8.95 -17.05
C LEU A 35 -14.14 9.01 -17.18
N PRO A 36 -13.45 9.78 -16.31
CA PRO A 36 -11.99 9.80 -16.31
C PRO A 36 -11.43 8.45 -15.88
N GLY A 37 -10.53 7.89 -16.70
CA GLY A 37 -9.83 6.65 -16.39
C GLY A 37 -8.65 6.88 -15.45
N ILE A 38 -8.62 6.17 -14.33
CA ILE A 38 -7.59 6.29 -13.30
C ILE A 38 -6.79 5.01 -13.19
N VAL A 39 -5.47 5.13 -13.24
CA VAL A 39 -4.52 4.05 -12.95
C VAL A 39 -3.91 4.24 -11.57
N TYR A 40 -3.74 3.14 -10.84
CA TYR A 40 -3.01 3.16 -9.58
C TYR A 40 -1.60 2.59 -9.75
N LEU A 41 -0.58 3.35 -9.35
CA LEU A 41 0.80 2.89 -9.31
C LEU A 41 1.14 2.56 -7.85
N TYR A 42 1.27 1.28 -7.58
CA TYR A 42 1.49 0.75 -6.24
C TYR A 42 2.97 0.46 -6.01
N GLN A 43 3.61 1.28 -5.19
CA GLN A 43 4.99 1.06 -4.78
C GLN A 43 5.07 -0.01 -3.70
N LEU A 44 5.76 -1.08 -4.01
CA LEU A 44 5.97 -2.20 -3.10
C LEU A 44 7.18 -1.97 -2.21
N ALA A 45 7.00 -2.09 -0.90
CA ALA A 45 8.11 -1.98 0.04
C ALA A 45 8.92 -3.29 0.13
N ILE A 46 8.34 -4.42 0.47
CA ILE A 46 8.99 -5.75 0.47
C ILE A 46 7.93 -6.87 0.48
N PRO A 47 7.08 -7.02 -0.50
CA PRO A 47 6.17 -8.15 -0.56
C PRO A 47 6.76 -9.32 -1.33
N TYR A 48 6.25 -10.49 -1.03
CA TYR A 48 6.33 -11.63 -1.93
C TYR A 48 5.12 -11.57 -2.88
N LEU A 49 5.37 -11.69 -4.16
CA LEU A 49 4.34 -11.84 -5.16
C LEU A 49 4.16 -13.33 -5.44
N TYR A 50 2.96 -13.87 -5.23
CA TYR A 50 2.63 -15.30 -5.37
C TYR A 50 3.55 -16.23 -4.56
N GLY A 51 4.03 -15.78 -3.39
CA GLY A 51 4.95 -16.56 -2.56
C GLY A 51 6.40 -16.58 -3.02
N GLU A 52 6.71 -15.99 -4.14
CA GLU A 52 8.06 -15.80 -4.65
C GLU A 52 8.62 -14.47 -4.16
N ILE A 53 9.91 -14.45 -3.80
CA ILE A 53 10.59 -13.18 -3.52
C ILE A 53 10.56 -12.35 -4.79
N VAL A 54 9.94 -11.16 -4.73
CA VAL A 54 10.07 -10.17 -5.78
C VAL A 54 11.49 -9.60 -5.70
N PRO A 55 12.45 -10.05 -6.51
CA PRO A 55 13.80 -9.55 -6.45
C PRO A 55 13.80 -8.06 -6.80
N GLY A 56 14.52 -7.27 -6.05
CA GLY A 56 14.54 -5.82 -6.14
C GLY A 56 13.56 -5.09 -5.22
N GLY A 57 12.69 -5.82 -4.53
CA GLY A 57 11.86 -5.25 -3.49
C GLY A 57 12.67 -4.88 -2.27
N GLY A 58 13.31 -3.72 -2.24
CA GLY A 58 13.82 -3.05 -1.07
C GLY A 58 14.86 -3.76 -0.21
N ALA A 59 15.23 -4.99 -0.52
CA ALA A 59 16.38 -5.62 0.11
C ALA A 59 17.63 -5.07 -0.56
N ILE A 60 18.42 -4.36 0.19
CA ILE A 60 19.72 -3.83 -0.20
C ILE A 60 20.48 -4.88 -1.03
N GLY A 61 20.62 -4.61 -2.34
CA GLY A 61 21.47 -5.39 -3.25
C GLY A 61 20.84 -6.54 -4.04
N GLY A 62 19.52 -6.67 -4.10
CA GLY A 62 18.85 -7.64 -4.99
C GLY A 62 18.67 -7.14 -6.43
N PRO A 63 18.56 -8.04 -7.45
CA PRO A 63 18.25 -7.62 -8.81
C PRO A 63 16.85 -7.00 -8.87
N ALA A 64 16.75 -5.81 -9.47
CA ALA A 64 15.49 -5.11 -9.63
C ALA A 64 14.55 -5.89 -10.57
N HIS A 65 13.31 -6.14 -10.15
CA HIS A 65 12.26 -6.61 -11.05
C HIS A 65 11.67 -5.45 -11.84
N LEU A 66 11.29 -5.78 -13.06
CA LEU A 66 10.52 -4.85 -13.87
C LEU A 66 9.12 -4.65 -13.25
N PRO A 67 8.62 -3.41 -13.27
CA PRO A 67 7.23 -3.13 -12.97
C PRO A 67 6.29 -4.04 -13.75
N THR A 68 5.15 -4.35 -13.16
CA THR A 68 4.19 -5.26 -13.74
C THR A 68 2.78 -4.70 -13.65
N LEU A 69 1.96 -4.96 -14.65
CA LEU A 69 0.53 -4.69 -14.60
C LEU A 69 -0.17 -5.90 -13.99
N ILE A 70 -1.01 -5.66 -12.99
CA ILE A 70 -1.76 -6.71 -12.31
C ILE A 70 -3.23 -6.34 -12.19
N HIS A 71 -4.11 -7.34 -12.22
CA HIS A 71 -5.51 -7.14 -11.89
C HIS A 71 -5.65 -6.87 -10.39
N PRO A 72 -6.41 -5.84 -9.95
CA PRO A 72 -6.50 -5.50 -8.52
C PRO A 72 -7.01 -6.66 -7.65
N ASN A 73 -7.86 -7.54 -8.17
CA ASN A 73 -8.37 -8.70 -7.46
C ASN A 73 -7.28 -9.69 -7.05
N GLU A 74 -6.20 -9.81 -7.83
CA GLU A 74 -5.05 -10.63 -7.45
C GLU A 74 -4.43 -10.17 -6.11
N ILE A 75 -4.47 -8.85 -5.87
CA ILE A 75 -3.98 -8.27 -4.62
C ILE A 75 -4.91 -8.65 -3.47
N PHE A 76 -6.22 -8.55 -3.66
CA PHE A 76 -7.23 -8.97 -2.68
C PHE A 76 -7.19 -10.46 -2.40
N ASP A 77 -6.92 -11.27 -3.42
CA ASP A 77 -6.79 -12.73 -3.31
C ASP A 77 -5.46 -13.18 -2.67
N GLY A 78 -4.59 -12.24 -2.29
CA GLY A 78 -3.37 -12.54 -1.55
C GLY A 78 -2.15 -12.78 -2.42
N ALA A 79 -2.10 -12.24 -3.63
CA ALA A 79 -0.89 -12.25 -4.45
C ALA A 79 0.31 -11.57 -3.75
N LEU A 80 0.03 -10.56 -2.90
CA LEU A 80 1.04 -9.86 -2.13
C LEU A 80 1.08 -10.39 -0.69
N VAL A 81 2.22 -10.94 -0.29
CA VAL A 81 2.44 -11.45 1.06
C VAL A 81 3.65 -10.77 1.66
N CYS A 82 3.47 -10.11 2.81
CA CYS A 82 4.57 -9.57 3.58
C CYS A 82 5.33 -10.70 4.26
N GLY A 83 6.52 -11.01 3.77
CA GLY A 83 7.33 -12.13 4.25
C GLY A 83 8.52 -11.74 5.12
N TRP A 84 8.81 -10.46 5.28
CA TRP A 84 10.02 -10.02 5.96
C TRP A 84 9.77 -8.83 6.89
N ASN A 85 10.33 -8.94 8.11
CA ASN A 85 10.31 -7.89 9.13
C ASN A 85 11.57 -7.01 9.06
N ALA A 86 11.74 -6.30 7.97
CA ALA A 86 12.83 -5.34 7.84
C ALA A 86 12.52 -4.02 8.59
N ILE A 87 13.08 -2.94 8.16
CA ILE A 87 12.95 -1.60 8.75
C ILE A 87 11.48 -1.17 8.85
N ALA A 88 11.08 -0.56 9.95
CA ALA A 88 9.69 -0.19 10.23
C ALA A 88 9.00 0.61 9.12
N CYS A 89 9.71 1.57 8.52
CA CYS A 89 9.20 2.41 7.43
C CYS A 89 9.02 1.69 6.08
N MET A 90 9.18 0.37 6.03
CA MET A 90 9.12 -0.44 4.81
C MET A 90 8.27 -1.70 5.02
N ARG A 91 7.33 -1.67 5.97
CA ARG A 91 6.50 -2.83 6.30
C ARG A 91 5.09 -2.62 5.81
N GLU A 92 4.62 -3.59 5.06
CA GLU A 92 3.22 -3.77 4.74
C GLU A 92 2.73 -5.08 5.34
N LEU A 93 1.60 -5.06 6.02
CA LEU A 93 0.96 -6.30 6.45
C LEU A 93 0.27 -6.96 5.27
N THR A 94 0.35 -8.28 5.18
CA THR A 94 -0.46 -9.07 4.25
C THR A 94 -1.95 -8.72 4.36
N TYR A 95 -2.45 -8.54 5.57
CA TYR A 95 -3.83 -8.13 5.82
C TYR A 95 -4.17 -6.78 5.15
N VAL A 96 -3.29 -5.78 5.26
CA VAL A 96 -3.51 -4.46 4.65
C VAL A 96 -3.45 -4.53 3.13
N ALA A 97 -2.54 -5.35 2.57
CA ALA A 97 -2.50 -5.58 1.13
C ALA A 97 -3.78 -6.26 0.62
N GLN A 98 -4.28 -7.28 1.32
CA GLN A 98 -5.54 -7.97 0.96
C GLN A 98 -6.80 -7.12 1.19
N ASN A 99 -6.73 -6.08 2.03
CA ASN A 99 -7.81 -5.12 2.28
C ASN A 99 -7.34 -3.71 1.89
N HIS A 100 -6.71 -3.59 0.74
CA HIS A 100 -6.02 -2.38 0.31
C HIS A 100 -6.97 -1.18 0.20
N PRO A 101 -6.88 -0.16 1.06
CA PRO A 101 -7.89 0.89 1.16
C PRO A 101 -8.01 1.71 -0.13
N ILE A 102 -6.89 2.00 -0.80
CA ILE A 102 -6.89 2.78 -2.04
C ILE A 102 -7.58 1.99 -3.17
N ILE A 103 -7.31 0.69 -3.28
CA ILE A 103 -7.95 -0.15 -4.30
C ILE A 103 -9.45 -0.28 -4.03
N SER A 104 -9.85 -0.43 -2.76
CA SER A 104 -11.26 -0.47 -2.37
C SER A 104 -11.99 0.81 -2.73
N ASP A 105 -11.41 1.98 -2.43
CA ASP A 105 -11.99 3.29 -2.76
C ASP A 105 -12.10 3.49 -4.28
N LEU A 106 -11.07 3.10 -5.04
CA LEU A 106 -11.11 3.17 -6.50
C LEU A 106 -12.20 2.27 -7.10
N TYR A 107 -12.40 1.08 -6.56
CA TYR A 107 -13.49 0.21 -6.98
C TYR A 107 -14.87 0.76 -6.64
N GLU A 108 -15.06 1.32 -5.43
CA GLU A 108 -16.34 1.94 -5.04
C GLU A 108 -16.75 3.09 -5.97
N ARG A 109 -15.77 3.81 -6.48
CA ARG A 109 -15.97 4.96 -7.35
C ARG A 109 -16.05 4.60 -8.84
N SER A 110 -15.56 3.41 -9.19
CA SER A 110 -15.54 2.95 -10.59
C SER A 110 -16.96 2.79 -11.14
N GLY A 111 -17.18 3.34 -12.33
CA GLY A 111 -18.50 3.39 -12.97
C GLY A 111 -19.43 4.48 -12.45
N THR A 112 -19.04 5.28 -11.46
CA THR A 112 -19.83 6.39 -10.90
C THR A 112 -19.21 7.73 -11.27
N ASP A 113 -18.00 7.99 -10.86
CA ASP A 113 -17.28 9.26 -11.07
C ASP A 113 -15.89 9.09 -11.69
N LEU A 114 -15.42 7.87 -11.79
CA LEU A 114 -14.20 7.49 -12.49
C LEU A 114 -14.31 6.06 -13.07
N GLU A 115 -13.36 5.67 -13.90
CA GLU A 115 -13.12 4.30 -14.31
C GLU A 115 -11.79 3.82 -13.76
N PHE A 116 -11.79 2.78 -12.93
CA PHE A 116 -10.56 2.18 -12.42
C PHE A 116 -9.96 1.27 -13.50
N LEU A 117 -8.73 1.56 -13.94
CA LEU A 117 -8.10 0.89 -15.09
C LEU A 117 -7.18 -0.27 -14.69
N GLY A 118 -6.76 -0.33 -13.43
CA GLY A 118 -5.87 -1.38 -12.95
C GLY A 118 -4.70 -0.86 -12.13
N VAL A 119 -3.82 -1.78 -11.75
CA VAL A 119 -2.67 -1.50 -10.87
C VAL A 119 -1.35 -1.80 -11.56
N VAL A 120 -0.44 -0.85 -11.54
CA VAL A 120 0.96 -1.06 -11.91
C VAL A 120 1.78 -1.22 -10.63
N LEU A 121 2.25 -2.43 -10.37
CA LEU A 121 3.19 -2.71 -9.28
C LEU A 121 4.60 -2.31 -9.68
N PHE A 122 5.31 -1.65 -8.77
CA PHE A 122 6.72 -1.34 -8.97
C PHE A 122 7.48 -1.36 -7.64
N ALA A 123 8.77 -1.65 -7.71
CA ALA A 123 9.69 -1.57 -6.59
C ALA A 123 10.76 -0.50 -6.86
N ASN A 124 11.47 -0.09 -5.83
CA ASN A 124 12.51 0.93 -5.98
C ASN A 124 13.82 0.36 -6.57
N GLY A 125 14.50 1.19 -7.33
CA GLY A 125 15.85 0.89 -7.81
C GLY A 125 16.94 1.34 -6.84
N ASP A 126 18.08 0.63 -6.80
CA ASP A 126 19.20 0.93 -5.90
C ASP A 126 20.21 1.90 -6.53
N THR A 127 20.36 1.88 -7.84
CA THR A 127 21.25 2.74 -8.60
C THR A 127 20.48 3.72 -9.46
N ARG A 128 21.12 4.80 -9.88
CA ARG A 128 20.49 5.75 -10.80
C ARG A 128 19.98 5.06 -12.07
N GLU A 129 20.81 4.20 -12.65
CA GLU A 129 20.45 3.48 -13.88
C GLU A 129 19.24 2.56 -13.66
N SER A 130 19.19 1.84 -12.54
CA SER A 130 18.04 0.99 -12.21
C SER A 130 16.78 1.82 -11.97
N LYS A 131 16.90 2.99 -11.29
CA LYS A 131 15.78 3.92 -11.10
C LYS A 131 15.25 4.44 -12.43
N ASP A 132 16.11 4.93 -13.31
CA ASP A 132 15.70 5.43 -14.63
C ASP A 132 14.98 4.35 -15.43
N ARG A 133 15.47 3.11 -15.39
CA ARG A 133 14.87 1.95 -16.08
C ARG A 133 13.51 1.58 -15.48
N LEU A 134 13.43 1.40 -14.17
CA LEU A 134 12.21 0.96 -13.50
C LEU A 134 11.11 2.01 -13.57
N THR A 135 11.44 3.26 -13.29
CA THR A 135 10.45 4.36 -13.35
C THR A 135 9.97 4.60 -14.78
N GLY A 136 10.88 4.50 -15.77
CA GLY A 136 10.50 4.57 -17.19
C GLY A 136 9.58 3.43 -17.61
N HIS A 137 9.83 2.21 -17.12
CA HIS A 137 8.99 1.06 -17.41
C HIS A 137 7.61 1.15 -16.74
N ALA A 138 7.55 1.55 -15.46
CA ALA A 138 6.29 1.79 -14.76
C ALA A 138 5.42 2.85 -15.48
N THR A 139 6.03 3.97 -15.86
CA THR A 139 5.35 5.01 -16.64
C THR A 139 4.83 4.47 -17.97
N THR A 140 5.61 3.64 -18.66
CA THR A 140 5.18 3.04 -19.94
C THR A 140 3.97 2.14 -19.74
N LEU A 141 3.97 1.27 -18.71
CA LEU A 141 2.84 0.39 -18.41
C LEU A 141 1.57 1.20 -18.07
N ALA A 142 1.70 2.24 -17.24
CA ALA A 142 0.60 3.12 -16.93
C ALA A 142 0.01 3.77 -18.19
N ARG A 143 0.85 4.29 -19.07
CA ARG A 143 0.41 4.92 -20.34
C ARG A 143 -0.27 3.96 -21.30
N LEU A 144 0.08 2.67 -21.28
CA LEU A 144 -0.59 1.65 -22.11
C LEU A 144 -2.06 1.47 -21.76
N LEU A 145 -2.45 1.81 -20.53
CA LEU A 145 -3.86 1.83 -20.11
C LEU A 145 -4.61 3.08 -20.58
N ASN A 146 -3.91 4.04 -21.18
CA ASN A 146 -4.45 5.32 -21.64
C ASN A 146 -5.29 6.03 -20.55
N PRO A 147 -4.73 6.30 -19.35
CA PRO A 147 -5.45 6.93 -18.27
C PRO A 147 -5.61 8.44 -18.50
N ASP A 148 -6.63 9.03 -17.87
CA ASP A 148 -6.81 10.48 -17.76
C ASP A 148 -6.14 11.03 -16.49
N GLY A 149 -5.81 10.16 -15.54
CA GLY A 149 -5.09 10.51 -14.32
C GLY A 149 -4.47 9.31 -13.65
N ALA A 150 -3.56 9.57 -12.71
CA ALA A 150 -2.87 8.54 -11.96
C ALA A 150 -2.88 8.84 -10.46
N VAL A 151 -2.94 7.78 -9.65
CA VAL A 151 -2.67 7.83 -8.22
C VAL A 151 -1.41 7.01 -7.98
N ILE A 152 -0.48 7.53 -7.19
CA ILE A 152 0.75 6.83 -6.84
C ILE A 152 0.98 6.90 -5.33
N ASN A 153 1.25 5.78 -4.67
CA ASN A 153 1.62 5.80 -3.28
C ASN A 153 3.14 5.89 -3.08
N TYR A 154 3.50 6.37 -1.91
CA TYR A 154 4.86 6.53 -1.45
C TYR A 154 5.14 5.53 -0.32
N ALA A 155 5.96 4.52 -0.59
CA ALA A 155 6.13 3.38 0.31
C ALA A 155 7.21 3.58 1.39
N GLY A 156 7.93 4.67 1.41
CA GLY A 156 8.95 4.93 2.43
C GLY A 156 9.98 5.96 2.05
N GLY A 157 10.72 6.48 3.04
CA GLY A 157 11.78 7.45 2.87
C GLY A 157 12.97 6.94 2.05
N GLY A 158 13.77 7.84 1.54
CA GLY A 158 14.98 7.50 0.78
C GLY A 158 14.72 7.08 -0.66
N HIS A 159 15.19 5.90 -1.03
CA HIS A 159 15.06 5.39 -2.39
C HIS A 159 13.61 5.33 -2.91
N PRO A 160 12.63 4.87 -2.15
CA PRO A 160 11.23 4.87 -2.57
C PRO A 160 10.71 6.26 -2.96
N CYS A 161 11.03 7.28 -2.19
CA CYS A 161 10.66 8.66 -2.49
C CYS A 161 11.19 9.12 -3.86
N VAL A 162 12.45 8.82 -4.16
CA VAL A 162 13.05 9.21 -5.43
C VAL A 162 12.32 8.59 -6.61
N ASP A 163 12.01 7.29 -6.53
CA ASP A 163 11.32 6.58 -7.62
C ASP A 163 9.89 7.09 -7.81
N THR A 164 9.16 7.32 -6.72
CA THR A 164 7.80 7.90 -6.78
C THR A 164 7.80 9.26 -7.46
N MET A 165 8.70 10.15 -7.06
CA MET A 165 8.82 11.48 -7.66
C MET A 165 9.25 11.43 -9.13
N MET A 166 10.16 10.52 -9.50
CA MET A 166 10.56 10.31 -10.89
C MET A 166 9.41 9.81 -11.76
N ILE A 167 8.56 8.94 -11.23
CA ILE A 167 7.36 8.45 -11.96
C ILE A 167 6.35 9.59 -12.08
N CYS A 168 6.06 10.29 -10.99
CA CYS A 168 5.17 11.45 -11.00
C CYS A 168 5.60 12.45 -12.07
N GLN A 169 6.86 12.86 -12.08
CA GLN A 169 7.40 13.76 -13.10
C GLN A 169 7.15 13.25 -14.52
N LYS A 170 7.48 11.98 -14.80
CA LYS A 170 7.32 11.40 -16.14
C LYS A 170 5.86 11.30 -16.60
N LEU A 171 4.94 11.06 -15.67
CA LEU A 171 3.50 11.01 -15.97
C LEU A 171 2.98 12.40 -16.27
N GLU A 172 3.30 13.40 -15.42
CA GLU A 172 2.93 14.79 -15.61
C GLU A 172 3.49 15.36 -16.92
N GLU A 173 4.77 15.14 -17.22
CA GLU A 173 5.39 15.52 -18.49
C GLU A 173 4.74 14.83 -19.71
N SER A 174 4.05 13.71 -19.48
CA SER A 174 3.28 13.00 -20.51
C SER A 174 1.82 13.46 -20.60
N GLY A 175 1.43 14.46 -19.79
CA GLY A 175 0.07 15.00 -19.75
C GLY A 175 -0.91 14.16 -18.94
N ILE A 176 -0.44 13.33 -18.01
CA ILE A 176 -1.25 12.51 -17.11
C ILE A 176 -1.15 13.11 -15.70
N PRO A 177 -2.16 13.88 -15.25
CA PRO A 177 -2.21 14.42 -13.90
C PRO A 177 -2.04 13.33 -12.84
N THR A 178 -1.17 13.56 -11.86
CA THR A 178 -0.77 12.51 -10.92
C THR A 178 -0.87 12.98 -9.47
N THR A 179 -1.69 12.29 -8.68
CA THR A 179 -1.79 12.51 -7.24
C THR A 179 -0.85 11.57 -6.49
N VAL A 180 0.03 12.15 -5.70
CA VAL A 180 0.94 11.40 -4.82
C VAL A 180 0.31 11.24 -3.44
N LEU A 181 0.10 10.00 -3.01
CA LEU A 181 -0.31 9.68 -1.64
C LEU A 181 0.94 9.47 -0.79
N SER A 182 1.13 10.34 0.18
CA SER A 182 2.33 10.36 1.02
C SER A 182 1.99 10.26 2.49
N MET A 183 2.62 9.33 3.18
CA MET A 183 2.63 9.33 4.63
C MET A 183 3.51 10.45 5.17
N GLU A 184 3.16 10.99 6.33
CA GLU A 184 3.94 11.99 7.03
C GLU A 184 5.05 11.32 7.82
N MET A 185 6.29 11.44 7.35
CA MET A 185 7.46 10.85 7.98
C MET A 185 8.21 11.80 8.91
N ALA A 186 7.96 13.08 8.80
CA ALA A 186 8.66 14.07 9.60
C ALA A 186 7.91 14.30 10.93
N PRO A 187 8.63 14.28 12.07
CA PRO A 187 8.02 14.57 13.37
C PRO A 187 7.61 16.05 13.51
N ASN A 188 8.10 16.91 12.62
CA ASN A 188 7.81 18.33 12.60
C ASN A 188 7.08 18.68 11.29
N PRO A 189 5.87 19.29 11.35
CA PRO A 189 5.13 19.67 10.13
C PRO A 189 5.88 20.63 9.19
N SER A 190 6.93 21.29 9.65
CA SER A 190 7.77 22.14 8.80
C SER A 190 8.79 21.38 7.94
N ASP A 191 9.01 20.10 8.24
CA ASP A 191 9.96 19.27 7.51
C ASP A 191 9.22 18.54 6.39
N SER A 192 9.68 18.64 5.15
CA SER A 192 8.97 18.04 4.01
C SER A 192 8.95 16.53 4.00
N GLY A 193 9.85 15.87 4.72
CA GLY A 193 10.00 14.40 4.69
C GLY A 193 10.46 13.82 3.34
N PHE A 194 10.47 14.63 2.28
CA PHE A 194 10.90 14.21 0.97
C PHE A 194 12.41 14.41 0.79
N VAL A 195 13.11 13.33 0.44
CA VAL A 195 14.55 13.40 0.10
C VAL A 195 14.78 13.84 -1.34
N HIS A 196 13.74 13.78 -2.16
CA HIS A 196 13.72 14.26 -3.54
C HIS A 196 12.33 14.80 -3.84
N PHE A 197 12.27 15.98 -4.42
CA PHE A 197 11.02 16.63 -4.79
C PHE A 197 11.12 17.14 -6.22
N VAL A 198 10.04 17.00 -6.97
CA VAL A 198 9.91 17.49 -8.34
C VAL A 198 8.78 18.52 -8.39
N ARG A 199 8.97 19.56 -9.17
CA ARG A 199 7.99 20.67 -9.26
C ARG A 199 6.66 20.24 -9.88
N GLU A 200 6.66 19.15 -10.63
CA GLU A 200 5.50 18.57 -11.29
C GLU A 200 4.58 17.86 -10.29
N ALA A 201 5.07 17.52 -9.08
CA ALA A 201 4.26 16.94 -8.01
C ALA A 201 3.47 18.04 -7.28
N ASP A 202 2.46 18.57 -7.91
CA ASP A 202 1.61 19.68 -7.41
C ASP A 202 0.36 19.18 -6.65
N ALA A 203 0.06 17.88 -6.73
CA ALA A 203 -1.02 17.22 -6.02
C ALA A 203 -0.48 16.14 -5.06
N ILE A 204 -0.25 16.53 -3.81
CA ILE A 204 0.20 15.60 -2.76
C ILE A 204 -0.85 15.53 -1.66
N VAL A 205 -1.30 14.32 -1.35
CA VAL A 205 -2.28 14.06 -0.30
C VAL A 205 -1.61 13.28 0.82
N SER A 206 -1.71 13.79 2.04
CA SER A 206 -1.25 13.11 3.24
C SER A 206 -2.15 11.93 3.57
N THR A 207 -1.54 10.77 3.84
CA THR A 207 -2.22 9.60 4.38
C THR A 207 -2.17 9.54 5.91
N GLY A 208 -1.63 10.57 6.54
CA GLY A 208 -1.44 10.67 7.98
C GLY A 208 -0.05 10.26 8.43
N ASN A 209 0.17 10.30 9.74
CA ASN A 209 1.45 9.96 10.33
C ASN A 209 1.76 8.47 10.11
N TYR A 210 2.97 8.16 9.67
CA TYR A 210 3.39 6.78 9.46
C TYR A 210 3.50 5.96 10.76
N GLU A 211 3.69 6.61 11.89
CA GLU A 211 3.75 6.00 13.23
C GLU A 211 2.58 6.44 14.12
N GLU A 212 1.36 6.28 13.65
CA GLU A 212 0.20 6.55 14.48
C GLU A 212 0.15 5.66 15.71
N ASN A 213 -0.35 6.22 16.81
CA ASN A 213 -0.67 5.47 18.01
C ASN A 213 -2.10 4.95 17.92
N TYR A 214 -2.29 3.73 18.32
CA TYR A 214 -3.60 3.12 18.51
C TYR A 214 -3.99 3.14 19.97
N ASP A 215 -5.19 3.62 20.27
CA ASP A 215 -5.75 3.68 21.62
C ASP A 215 -6.59 2.42 21.89
N PHE A 216 -6.11 1.60 22.82
CA PHE A 216 -6.81 0.38 23.22
C PHE A 216 -7.63 0.63 24.46
N PRO A 217 -8.91 0.22 24.49
CA PRO A 217 -9.73 0.28 25.70
C PRO A 217 -9.27 -0.76 26.73
N GLU A 218 -9.76 -0.60 27.95
CA GLU A 218 -9.65 -1.63 28.98
C GLU A 218 -10.28 -2.95 28.50
N VAL A 219 -9.61 -4.07 28.81
CA VAL A 219 -10.08 -5.42 28.49
C VAL A 219 -10.28 -6.27 29.75
N LYS A 220 -11.25 -7.17 29.72
CA LYS A 220 -11.60 -8.02 30.89
C LYS A 220 -10.52 -9.03 31.24
N SER A 221 -9.80 -9.53 30.27
CA SER A 221 -8.72 -10.52 30.47
C SER A 221 -7.67 -10.43 29.38
N VAL A 222 -6.45 -10.75 29.75
CA VAL A 222 -5.29 -10.83 28.86
C VAL A 222 -4.78 -12.24 28.83
N ILE A 223 -4.48 -12.75 27.64
CA ILE A 223 -3.82 -14.05 27.44
C ILE A 223 -2.37 -13.77 27.04
N GLY A 224 -1.43 -14.30 27.80
CA GLY A 224 0.01 -14.12 27.54
C GLY A 224 0.77 -13.55 28.72
N GLY A 225 1.64 -12.57 28.44
CA GLY A 225 2.49 -11.96 29.46
C GLY A 225 1.74 -11.04 30.42
N THR A 226 2.40 -10.73 31.53
CA THR A 226 1.88 -9.81 32.59
C THR A 226 2.37 -8.37 32.43
N ALA A 227 3.13 -8.07 31.39
CA ALA A 227 3.66 -6.74 31.09
C ALA A 227 3.64 -6.49 29.59
N LEU A 228 3.39 -5.24 29.22
CA LEU A 228 3.56 -4.76 27.86
C LEU A 228 5.00 -4.30 27.64
N LEU A 229 5.57 -4.65 26.51
CA LEU A 229 6.91 -4.21 26.14
C LEU A 229 6.88 -2.69 25.92
N ASN A 230 7.81 -1.98 26.59
CA ASN A 230 7.93 -0.52 26.49
C ASN A 230 6.69 0.28 26.97
N SER A 231 5.90 -0.26 27.85
CA SER A 231 4.76 0.43 28.46
C SER A 231 4.67 0.14 29.96
N ASP A 232 4.45 1.17 30.74
CA ASP A 232 4.18 1.07 32.17
C ASP A 232 2.70 0.81 32.49
N SER A 233 1.87 0.68 31.45
CA SER A 233 0.42 0.45 31.61
C SER A 233 0.14 -0.95 32.13
N SER A 234 -0.95 -1.08 32.89
CA SER A 234 -1.46 -2.40 33.27
C SER A 234 -1.85 -3.21 32.04
N PRO A 235 -1.51 -4.50 31.97
CA PRO A 235 -1.81 -5.32 30.79
C PRO A 235 -3.27 -5.35 30.37
N ASN A 236 -4.20 -5.16 31.29
CA ASN A 236 -5.64 -5.12 31.05
C ASN A 236 -6.26 -3.72 31.06
N GLY A 237 -5.49 -2.68 31.45
CA GLY A 237 -5.94 -1.30 31.41
C GLY A 237 -5.90 -0.70 30.00
N PRO A 238 -6.49 0.49 29.82
CA PRO A 238 -6.38 1.20 28.55
C PRO A 238 -4.94 1.65 28.31
N PHE A 239 -4.49 1.58 27.08
CA PHE A 239 -3.15 2.01 26.69
C PHE A 239 -3.12 2.49 25.25
N SER A 240 -2.17 3.39 24.97
CA SER A 240 -1.86 3.84 23.62
C SER A 240 -0.52 3.25 23.19
N TYR A 241 -0.44 2.72 21.99
CA TYR A 241 0.76 2.06 21.50
C TYR A 241 0.99 2.33 20.02
N PRO A 242 2.24 2.55 19.58
CA PRO A 242 2.53 2.82 18.20
C PRO A 242 2.17 1.63 17.29
N LEU A 243 1.57 1.92 16.16
CA LEU A 243 1.12 0.95 15.17
C LEU A 243 2.27 0.03 14.71
N SER A 244 3.45 0.60 14.51
CA SER A 244 4.66 -0.16 14.14
C SER A 244 5.06 -1.20 15.18
N GLY A 245 4.82 -0.91 16.46
CA GLY A 245 5.08 -1.85 17.54
C GLY A 245 4.06 -2.98 17.65
N LEU A 246 2.80 -2.72 17.30
CA LEU A 246 1.71 -3.70 17.33
C LEU A 246 1.68 -4.60 16.11
N LEU A 247 1.62 -3.99 14.95
CA LEU A 247 1.42 -4.66 13.69
C LEU A 247 2.73 -4.96 12.98
N GLY A 248 3.84 -4.34 13.41
CA GLY A 248 5.10 -4.39 12.68
C GLY A 248 5.01 -3.72 11.30
N SER A 249 4.05 -2.83 11.14
CA SER A 249 3.75 -2.11 9.90
C SER A 249 3.60 -0.62 10.16
N THR A 250 3.72 0.17 9.13
CA THR A 250 3.49 1.61 9.14
C THR A 250 2.25 1.95 8.33
N ASN A 251 1.71 3.16 8.55
CA ASN A 251 0.45 3.60 7.93
C ASN A 251 0.65 4.16 6.51
N GLN A 252 1.29 3.39 5.65
CA GLN A 252 1.69 3.85 4.31
C GLN A 252 0.51 4.19 3.39
N PHE A 253 -0.63 3.54 3.59
CA PHE A 253 -1.84 3.73 2.77
C PHE A 253 -2.92 4.50 3.50
N GLY A 254 -2.64 5.04 4.69
CA GLY A 254 -3.66 5.71 5.49
C GLY A 254 -4.76 4.79 5.98
N PHE A 255 -4.50 3.47 6.14
CA PHE A 255 -5.54 2.50 6.50
C PHE A 255 -6.15 2.74 7.89
N THR A 256 -5.51 3.52 8.75
CA THR A 256 -6.09 3.96 10.04
C THR A 256 -7.10 5.09 9.87
N ASN A 257 -6.98 5.89 8.82
CA ASN A 257 -7.86 7.01 8.51
C ASN A 257 -8.81 6.70 7.35
N MET A 258 -8.35 5.94 6.38
CA MET A 258 -9.19 5.34 5.37
C MET A 258 -9.72 4.05 5.99
N THR A 259 -10.93 4.09 6.47
CA THR A 259 -11.55 2.94 7.12
C THR A 259 -11.37 1.69 6.24
N ALA A 260 -10.52 0.77 6.69
CA ALA A 260 -10.65 -0.60 6.26
C ALA A 260 -12.05 -1.02 6.69
N ARG A 261 -12.98 -1.00 5.77
CA ARG A 261 -14.33 -1.47 6.04
C ARG A 261 -14.23 -2.95 6.28
N SER A 262 -14.47 -3.36 7.51
CA SER A 262 -14.82 -4.75 7.76
C SER A 262 -16.18 -4.98 7.08
N HIS A 263 -16.15 -5.70 6.00
CA HIS A 263 -17.36 -6.21 5.37
C HIS A 263 -17.81 -7.46 6.12
#